data_5fd58a410fc18e39c99658d11dbb2777
#
_entry.id   5fd58a410fc18e39c99658d11dbb2777
#
_cell.length_a   1.000
_cell.length_b   1.000
_cell.length_c   1.000
_cell.angle_alpha   90.00
_cell.angle_beta   90.00
_cell.angle_gamma   90.00
#
_symmetry.space_group_name_H-M   'P 1'
#
loop_
_entity.id
_entity.type
_entity.pdbx_description
1 polymer ?
#
loop_
_entity_poly.entity_id
_entity_poly.type
_entity_poly.pdbx_seq_one_letter_code
_entity_poly.pdbx_strand_id
1 'polypeptide(L)'
;MKSWIKYGIVVVVIAILFYTAYLVYKSKQKPEEQLPVVVEEATPVEKKKLRIGIAGFDTINPLVSKNKEVLQMANLIYEPLVRVTEDYRTELCLAKEISRADAMTYLVKLENNVKWQDNTPFEAQDVQFTIDRLKEGKSIYSYNAEGIASVEVIDKTTLKIHLNNPVSHFEYNLALKWILWNK
;
A
#
# COMPACT_ATOMS: atom_id res chain seq x y z
N MET A 1 -13.20 26.14 78.00
CA MET A 1 -11.79 25.77 77.74
C MET A 1 -11.64 24.40 77.00
N LYS A 2 -12.58 23.45 77.07
CA LYS A 2 -12.48 22.11 76.45
C LYS A 2 -12.84 22.05 74.96
N SER A 3 -13.52 23.03 74.41
CA SER A 3 -13.98 23.02 73.03
C SER A 3 -12.84 23.40 72.01
N TRP A 4 -12.04 24.37 72.30
CA TRP A 4 -10.95 24.86 71.49
C TRP A 4 -9.85 23.81 71.26
N ILE A 5 -9.57 23.01 72.27
CA ILE A 5 -8.58 21.90 72.15
C ILE A 5 -9.07 20.85 71.21
N LYS A 6 -10.37 20.53 71.13
CA LYS A 6 -10.93 19.56 70.18
C LYS A 6 -10.80 20.05 68.72
N TYR A 7 -11.06 21.34 68.46
CA TYR A 7 -10.89 21.91 67.14
C TYR A 7 -9.42 21.99 66.71
N GLY A 8 -8.51 22.29 67.62
CA GLY A 8 -7.07 22.28 67.36
C GLY A 8 -6.58 20.88 66.96
N ILE A 9 -7.03 19.84 67.64
CA ILE A 9 -6.65 18.46 67.30
C ILE A 9 -7.20 18.06 65.93
N VAL A 10 -8.43 18.42 65.59
CA VAL A 10 -9.04 18.12 64.29
C VAL A 10 -8.26 18.80 63.15
N VAL A 11 -7.88 20.06 63.33
CA VAL A 11 -7.07 20.79 62.32
C VAL A 11 -5.71 20.12 62.08
N VAL A 12 -5.03 19.71 63.14
CA VAL A 12 -3.75 18.99 63.07
C VAL A 12 -3.89 17.65 62.34
N VAL A 13 -4.95 16.89 62.65
CA VAL A 13 -5.20 15.59 61.96
C VAL A 13 -5.46 15.81 60.48
N ILE A 14 -6.25 16.82 60.13
CA ILE A 14 -6.50 17.14 58.71
C ILE A 14 -5.19 17.54 58.01
N ALA A 15 -4.35 18.36 58.63
CA ALA A 15 -3.07 18.75 58.09
C ALA A 15 -2.13 17.56 57.87
N ILE A 16 -2.11 16.61 58.79
CA ILE A 16 -1.32 15.36 58.63
C ILE A 16 -1.84 14.53 57.47
N LEU A 17 -3.17 14.41 57.33
CA LEU A 17 -3.76 13.67 56.21
C LEU A 17 -3.44 14.30 54.87
N PHE A 18 -3.51 15.63 54.76
CA PHE A 18 -3.11 16.33 53.54
C PHE A 18 -1.59 16.19 53.24
N TYR A 19 -0.77 16.23 54.27
CA TYR A 19 0.67 16.05 54.11
C TYR A 19 1.04 14.63 53.66
N THR A 20 0.40 13.61 54.22
CA THR A 20 0.60 12.22 53.80
C THR A 20 0.10 11.99 52.39
N ALA A 21 -1.08 12.53 52.01
CA ALA A 21 -1.56 12.49 50.65
C ALA A 21 -0.60 13.18 49.65
N TYR A 22 -0.04 14.33 50.03
CA TYR A 22 0.97 15.03 49.23
C TYR A 22 2.25 14.20 49.06
N LEU A 23 2.74 13.54 50.10
CA LEU A 23 3.91 12.66 50.00
C LEU A 23 3.66 11.46 49.09
N VAL A 24 2.48 10.85 49.14
CA VAL A 24 2.06 9.76 48.25
C VAL A 24 1.94 10.28 46.80
N TYR A 25 1.36 11.44 46.61
CA TYR A 25 1.30 12.07 45.28
C TYR A 25 2.69 12.35 44.71
N LYS A 26 3.58 12.94 45.51
CA LYS A 26 4.97 13.21 45.10
C LYS A 26 5.78 11.94 44.82
N SER A 27 5.52 10.83 45.56
CA SER A 27 6.21 9.56 45.32
C SER A 27 5.73 8.85 44.04
N LYS A 28 4.49 9.15 43.58
CA LYS A 28 3.97 8.65 42.31
C LYS A 28 4.45 9.47 41.10
N GLN A 29 4.92 10.70 41.31
CA GLN A 29 5.62 11.49 40.27
C GLN A 29 7.11 11.11 40.30
N LYS A 30 7.44 9.83 40.06
CA LYS A 30 8.79 9.55 39.58
C LYS A 30 8.97 10.23 38.23
N PRO A 31 10.04 11.00 38.01
CA PRO A 31 10.40 11.41 36.66
C PRO A 31 10.46 10.12 35.85
N GLU A 32 9.74 10.07 34.75
CA GLU A 32 9.99 9.06 33.70
C GLU A 32 11.48 9.21 33.35
N GLU A 33 12.26 8.27 33.81
CA GLU A 33 13.67 8.14 33.41
C GLU A 33 13.59 7.92 31.91
N GLN A 34 13.78 9.01 31.14
CA GLN A 34 13.94 8.93 29.70
C GLN A 34 15.15 8.04 29.48
N LEU A 35 14.86 6.77 29.18
CA LEU A 35 15.86 5.88 28.63
C LEU A 35 16.57 6.64 27.52
N PRO A 36 17.90 6.71 27.55
CA PRO A 36 18.62 7.38 26.48
C PRO A 36 18.10 6.76 25.18
N VAL A 37 17.53 7.58 24.30
CA VAL A 37 17.22 7.20 22.94
C VAL A 37 18.61 6.87 22.36
N VAL A 38 18.96 5.59 22.41
CA VAL A 38 20.05 5.07 21.60
C VAL A 38 19.57 5.29 20.17
N VAL A 39 19.96 6.43 19.60
CA VAL A 39 19.93 6.62 18.15
C VAL A 39 20.97 5.60 17.66
N GLU A 40 20.49 4.39 17.41
CA GLU A 40 21.26 3.40 16.67
C GLU A 40 21.53 4.09 15.33
N GLU A 41 22.74 4.63 15.17
CA GLU A 41 23.22 5.09 13.87
C GLU A 41 22.91 3.96 12.90
N ALA A 42 21.97 4.20 12.00
CA ALA A 42 21.59 3.22 11.00
C ALA A 42 22.86 2.83 10.24
N THR A 43 23.45 1.70 10.63
CA THR A 43 24.55 1.11 9.87
C THR A 43 24.09 1.06 8.43
N PRO A 44 24.88 1.53 7.45
CA PRO A 44 24.49 1.51 6.06
C PRO A 44 24.04 0.11 5.73
N VAL A 45 22.76 -0.06 5.40
CA VAL A 45 22.22 -1.37 5.01
C VAL A 45 22.99 -1.77 3.77
N GLU A 46 23.92 -2.73 3.92
CA GLU A 46 24.65 -3.27 2.79
C GLU A 46 23.63 -3.82 1.82
N LYS A 47 23.50 -3.20 0.64
CA LYS A 47 22.53 -3.60 -0.40
C LYS A 47 22.87 -5.02 -0.81
N LYS A 48 22.22 -6.00 -0.22
CA LYS A 48 22.36 -7.40 -0.59
C LYS A 48 21.97 -7.57 -2.05
N LYS A 49 22.91 -7.98 -2.88
CA LYS A 49 22.66 -8.26 -4.30
C LYS A 49 22.01 -9.64 -4.41
N LEU A 50 20.80 -9.71 -4.93
CA LEU A 50 20.18 -10.96 -5.35
C LEU A 50 20.71 -11.32 -6.75
N ARG A 51 21.24 -12.54 -6.89
CA ARG A 51 21.66 -13.09 -8.19
C ARG A 51 20.75 -14.25 -8.53
N ILE A 52 20.07 -14.15 -9.68
CA ILE A 52 19.16 -15.17 -10.19
C ILE A 52 19.76 -15.72 -11.49
N GLY A 53 20.00 -17.03 -11.54
CA GLY A 53 20.37 -17.72 -12.77
C GLY A 53 19.14 -18.01 -13.61
N ILE A 54 19.18 -17.70 -14.91
CA ILE A 54 18.14 -18.01 -15.88
C ILE A 54 18.77 -18.74 -17.06
N ALA A 55 18.07 -19.72 -17.63
CA ALA A 55 18.60 -20.51 -18.75
C ALA A 55 18.52 -19.78 -20.09
N GLY A 56 17.70 -18.77 -20.21
CA GLY A 56 17.56 -17.97 -21.42
C GLY A 56 16.98 -16.59 -21.12
N PHE A 57 17.23 -15.65 -22.02
CA PHE A 57 16.73 -14.28 -21.91
C PHE A 57 16.37 -13.77 -23.31
N ASP A 58 15.16 -13.28 -23.46
CA ASP A 58 14.68 -12.65 -24.70
C ASP A 58 14.49 -11.14 -24.53
N THR A 59 13.72 -10.73 -23.56
CA THR A 59 13.47 -9.31 -23.25
C THR A 59 12.97 -9.18 -21.81
N ILE A 60 13.24 -8.03 -21.17
CA ILE A 60 12.67 -7.71 -19.85
C ILE A 60 11.19 -7.30 -19.90
N ASN A 61 10.68 -6.97 -21.09
CA ASN A 61 9.29 -6.59 -21.25
C ASN A 61 8.38 -7.83 -21.15
N PRO A 62 7.61 -7.99 -20.05
CA PRO A 62 6.82 -9.20 -19.80
C PRO A 62 5.64 -9.35 -20.76
N LEU A 63 5.21 -8.29 -21.44
CA LEU A 63 4.08 -8.39 -22.38
C LEU A 63 4.49 -9.08 -23.70
N VAL A 64 5.77 -9.10 -24.03
CA VAL A 64 6.25 -9.69 -25.29
C VAL A 64 7.21 -10.86 -25.09
N SER A 65 7.71 -11.06 -23.86
CA SER A 65 8.56 -12.20 -23.52
C SER A 65 7.81 -13.52 -23.70
N LYS A 66 8.48 -14.49 -24.26
CA LYS A 66 8.02 -15.90 -24.36
C LYS A 66 8.80 -16.81 -23.43
N ASN A 67 9.79 -16.27 -22.72
CA ASN A 67 10.63 -17.02 -21.81
C ASN A 67 9.96 -17.12 -20.43
N LYS A 68 9.66 -18.35 -19.97
CA LYS A 68 9.00 -18.62 -18.70
C LYS A 68 9.76 -18.05 -17.50
N GLU A 69 11.08 -18.13 -17.53
CA GLU A 69 11.93 -17.67 -16.42
C GLU A 69 11.94 -16.15 -16.33
N VAL A 70 11.94 -15.45 -17.47
CA VAL A 70 11.78 -14.00 -17.53
C VAL A 70 10.42 -13.60 -16.98
N LEU A 71 9.34 -14.30 -17.33
CA LEU A 71 7.98 -14.04 -16.82
C LEU A 71 7.88 -14.28 -15.30
N GLN A 72 8.60 -15.25 -14.76
CA GLN A 72 8.69 -15.45 -13.31
C GLN A 72 9.47 -14.31 -12.63
N MET A 73 10.58 -13.89 -13.21
CA MET A 73 11.38 -12.77 -12.72
C MET A 73 10.62 -11.46 -12.77
N ALA A 74 9.76 -11.27 -13.78
CA ALA A 74 8.95 -10.07 -13.93
C ALA A 74 8.04 -9.81 -12.70
N ASN A 75 7.60 -10.85 -11.99
CA ASN A 75 6.83 -10.72 -10.75
C ASN A 75 7.64 -10.08 -9.59
N LEU A 76 8.96 -10.00 -9.68
CA LEU A 76 9.83 -9.32 -8.72
C LEU A 76 10.07 -7.85 -9.08
N ILE A 77 9.71 -7.44 -10.29
CA ILE A 77 10.02 -6.12 -10.87
C ILE A 77 8.75 -5.28 -11.05
N TYR A 78 7.65 -5.93 -11.42
CA TYR A 78 6.38 -5.28 -11.76
C TYR A 78 5.26 -5.75 -10.83
N GLU A 79 4.33 -4.86 -10.59
CA GLU A 79 3.11 -5.16 -9.83
C GLU A 79 1.86 -5.03 -10.70
N PRO A 80 0.80 -5.82 -10.42
CA PRO A 80 -0.50 -5.70 -11.08
C PRO A 80 -1.39 -4.65 -10.40
N LEU A 81 -2.49 -4.26 -11.06
CA LEU A 81 -3.58 -3.52 -10.40
C LEU A 81 -4.25 -4.36 -9.32
N VAL A 82 -4.48 -5.63 -9.64
CA VAL A 82 -5.18 -6.62 -8.81
C VAL A 82 -4.40 -7.93 -8.91
N ARG A 83 -4.30 -8.64 -7.81
CA ARG A 83 -3.74 -10.00 -7.75
C ARG A 83 -4.86 -11.01 -7.52
N VAL A 84 -4.75 -12.18 -8.10
CA VAL A 84 -5.57 -13.33 -7.75
C VAL A 84 -4.80 -14.17 -6.72
N THR A 85 -5.43 -14.42 -5.59
CA THR A 85 -4.87 -15.22 -4.48
C THR A 85 -5.01 -16.73 -4.78
N GLU A 86 -4.36 -17.57 -3.97
CA GLU A 86 -4.41 -19.04 -4.13
C GLU A 86 -5.82 -19.62 -3.94
N ASP A 87 -6.67 -18.94 -3.17
CA ASP A 87 -8.08 -19.27 -2.96
C ASP A 87 -9.01 -18.58 -3.96
N TYR A 88 -8.46 -18.14 -5.10
CA TYR A 88 -9.20 -17.52 -6.21
C TYR A 88 -9.96 -16.25 -5.86
N ARG A 89 -9.55 -15.51 -4.85
CA ARG A 89 -10.08 -14.17 -4.55
C ARG A 89 -9.23 -13.10 -5.20
N THR A 90 -9.81 -11.93 -5.42
CA THR A 90 -9.09 -10.76 -5.89
C THR A 90 -8.59 -9.93 -4.71
N GLU A 91 -7.33 -9.49 -4.77
CA GLU A 91 -6.69 -8.60 -3.82
C GLU A 91 -6.16 -7.37 -4.56
N LEU A 92 -6.46 -6.18 -4.03
CA LEU A 92 -5.99 -4.93 -4.62
C LEU A 92 -4.47 -4.77 -4.37
N CYS A 93 -3.73 -4.31 -5.39
CA CYS A 93 -2.29 -4.04 -5.31
C CYS A 93 -2.02 -2.58 -5.69
N LEU A 94 -1.81 -2.28 -6.97
CA LEU A 94 -1.67 -0.88 -7.42
C LEU A 94 -3.02 -0.14 -7.49
N ALA A 95 -4.14 -0.87 -7.56
CA ALA A 95 -5.46 -0.29 -7.37
C ALA A 95 -5.77 -0.16 -5.89
N LYS A 96 -6.20 1.02 -5.47
CA LYS A 96 -6.74 1.31 -4.13
C LYS A 96 -8.22 1.00 -4.02
N GLU A 97 -8.95 1.24 -5.11
CA GLU A 97 -10.39 1.03 -5.18
C GLU A 97 -10.80 0.71 -6.62
N ILE A 98 -11.69 -0.25 -6.77
CA ILE A 98 -12.35 -0.54 -8.03
C ILE A 98 -13.85 -0.55 -7.75
N SER A 99 -14.59 0.30 -8.43
CA SER A 99 -16.05 0.40 -8.30
C SER A 99 -16.71 0.39 -9.66
N ARG A 100 -17.87 -0.26 -9.73
CA ARG A 100 -18.67 -0.33 -10.95
C ARG A 100 -19.56 0.90 -11.01
N ALA A 101 -19.34 1.78 -12.00
CA ALA A 101 -20.16 2.97 -12.20
C ALA A 101 -21.50 2.63 -12.90
N ASP A 102 -21.47 1.73 -13.87
CA ASP A 102 -22.63 1.18 -14.58
C ASP A 102 -22.36 -0.22 -15.11
N ALA A 103 -23.23 -0.75 -15.98
CA ALA A 103 -23.10 -2.11 -16.51
C ALA A 103 -21.79 -2.35 -17.30
N MET A 104 -21.22 -1.31 -17.90
CA MET A 104 -20.06 -1.38 -18.80
C MET A 104 -18.93 -0.44 -18.39
N THR A 105 -19.02 0.24 -17.25
CA THR A 105 -18.02 1.22 -16.84
C THR A 105 -17.52 0.93 -15.43
N TYR A 106 -16.22 0.81 -15.29
CA TYR A 106 -15.53 0.67 -14.00
C TYR A 106 -14.69 1.92 -13.72
N LEU A 107 -14.78 2.43 -12.50
CA LEU A 107 -13.92 3.46 -11.96
C LEU A 107 -12.80 2.79 -11.17
N VAL A 108 -11.55 3.10 -11.50
CA VAL A 108 -10.36 2.59 -10.82
C VAL A 108 -9.63 3.78 -10.20
N LYS A 109 -9.38 3.71 -8.90
CA LYS A 109 -8.48 4.63 -8.19
C LYS A 109 -7.21 3.90 -7.85
N LEU A 110 -6.07 4.51 -8.08
CA LEU A 110 -4.75 3.97 -7.85
C LEU A 110 -4.26 4.32 -6.45
N GLU A 111 -3.33 3.52 -5.92
CA GLU A 111 -2.62 3.83 -4.69
C GLU A 111 -1.81 5.12 -4.85
N ASN A 112 -1.77 5.91 -3.77
CA ASN A 112 -1.02 7.17 -3.74
C ASN A 112 0.46 6.91 -3.44
N ASN A 113 1.32 7.81 -3.93
CA ASN A 113 2.76 7.81 -3.62
C ASN A 113 3.53 6.58 -4.11
N VAL A 114 2.98 5.80 -5.02
CA VAL A 114 3.70 4.74 -5.71
C VAL A 114 4.68 5.37 -6.71
N LYS A 115 5.87 4.79 -6.78
CA LYS A 115 6.94 5.26 -7.66
C LYS A 115 7.56 4.11 -8.43
N TRP A 116 7.98 4.42 -9.64
CA TRP A 116 8.84 3.55 -10.41
C TRP A 116 10.26 3.46 -9.81
N GLN A 117 11.07 2.54 -10.30
CA GLN A 117 12.44 2.30 -9.83
C GLN A 117 13.36 3.51 -10.01
N ASP A 118 13.04 4.43 -10.90
CA ASP A 118 13.76 5.69 -11.12
C ASP A 118 13.22 6.87 -10.29
N ASN A 119 12.30 6.61 -9.34
CA ASN A 119 11.60 7.58 -8.50
C ASN A 119 10.56 8.45 -9.23
N THR A 120 10.28 8.22 -10.51
CA THR A 120 9.15 8.88 -11.17
C THR A 120 7.82 8.38 -10.61
N PRO A 121 6.77 9.23 -10.52
CA PRO A 121 5.47 8.78 -10.02
C PRO A 121 4.83 7.76 -10.96
N PHE A 122 4.16 6.77 -10.39
CA PHE A 122 3.24 5.90 -11.09
C PHE A 122 1.89 6.61 -11.22
N GLU A 123 1.34 6.68 -12.43
CA GLU A 123 0.14 7.44 -12.73
C GLU A 123 -0.86 6.62 -13.59
N ALA A 124 -2.11 7.09 -13.66
CA ALA A 124 -3.17 6.46 -14.45
C ALA A 124 -2.83 6.29 -15.94
N GLN A 125 -1.96 7.15 -16.48
CA GLN A 125 -1.46 7.04 -17.84
C GLN A 125 -0.63 5.77 -18.07
N ASP A 126 0.08 5.26 -17.06
CA ASP A 126 0.86 4.02 -17.18
C ASP A 126 -0.08 2.82 -17.33
N VAL A 127 -1.23 2.86 -16.62
CA VAL A 127 -2.28 1.84 -16.75
C VAL A 127 -2.91 1.88 -18.13
N GLN A 128 -3.29 3.08 -18.60
CA GLN A 128 -3.83 3.26 -19.94
C GLN A 128 -2.86 2.73 -21.00
N PHE A 129 -1.60 3.14 -20.93
CA PHE A 129 -0.55 2.69 -21.84
C PHE A 129 -0.45 1.15 -21.86
N THR A 130 -0.46 0.51 -20.70
CA THR A 130 -0.38 -0.96 -20.60
C THR A 130 -1.55 -1.64 -21.29
N ILE A 131 -2.77 -1.14 -21.05
CA ILE A 131 -3.99 -1.68 -21.66
C ILE A 131 -3.95 -1.48 -23.20
N ASP A 132 -3.52 -0.32 -23.66
CA ASP A 132 -3.39 -0.03 -25.09
C ASP A 132 -2.37 -0.97 -25.75
N ARG A 133 -1.24 -1.26 -25.11
CA ARG A 133 -0.27 -2.25 -25.60
C ARG A 133 -0.84 -3.66 -25.67
N LEU A 134 -1.66 -4.07 -24.69
CA LEU A 134 -2.35 -5.34 -24.73
C LEU A 134 -3.36 -5.42 -25.88
N LYS A 135 -4.08 -4.34 -26.16
CA LYS A 135 -5.05 -4.24 -27.27
C LYS A 135 -4.38 -4.35 -28.67
N GLU A 136 -3.08 -4.08 -28.79
CA GLU A 136 -2.35 -4.32 -30.05
C GLU A 136 -2.29 -5.81 -30.44
N GLY A 137 -2.67 -6.73 -29.54
CA GLY A 137 -2.77 -8.17 -29.84
C GLY A 137 -1.43 -8.91 -29.96
N LYS A 138 -0.31 -8.26 -29.64
CA LYS A 138 1.05 -8.84 -29.76
C LYS A 138 1.50 -9.63 -28.52
N SER A 139 0.75 -9.52 -27.44
CA SER A 139 1.02 -10.20 -26.17
C SER A 139 0.23 -11.48 -26.05
N ILE A 140 0.81 -12.49 -25.39
CA ILE A 140 0.05 -13.68 -24.97
C ILE A 140 -1.03 -13.34 -23.92
N TYR A 141 -0.99 -12.15 -23.33
CA TYR A 141 -1.95 -11.63 -22.35
C TYR A 141 -2.99 -10.69 -22.98
N SER A 142 -3.01 -10.53 -24.30
CA SER A 142 -3.95 -9.62 -24.99
C SER A 142 -5.40 -9.94 -24.71
N TYR A 143 -5.73 -11.21 -24.46
CA TYR A 143 -7.07 -11.65 -24.09
C TYR A 143 -7.66 -10.91 -22.85
N ASN A 144 -6.81 -10.44 -21.93
CA ASN A 144 -7.27 -9.67 -20.77
C ASN A 144 -7.84 -8.30 -21.16
N ALA A 145 -7.46 -7.77 -22.32
CA ALA A 145 -7.91 -6.47 -22.79
C ALA A 145 -8.98 -6.54 -23.89
N GLU A 146 -9.34 -7.73 -24.39
CA GLU A 146 -10.31 -7.92 -25.49
C GLU A 146 -11.69 -7.32 -25.16
N GLY A 147 -12.13 -7.43 -23.90
CA GLY A 147 -13.40 -6.86 -23.43
C GLY A 147 -13.38 -5.34 -23.21
N ILE A 148 -12.21 -4.69 -23.28
CA ILE A 148 -12.06 -3.26 -22.98
C ILE A 148 -12.26 -2.44 -24.25
N ALA A 149 -13.28 -1.57 -24.25
CA ALA A 149 -13.53 -0.61 -25.32
C ALA A 149 -12.51 0.52 -25.31
N SER A 150 -12.39 1.21 -24.17
CA SER A 150 -11.46 2.33 -23.98
C SER A 150 -11.11 2.54 -22.52
N VAL A 151 -10.03 3.30 -22.30
CA VAL A 151 -9.61 3.79 -20.99
C VAL A 151 -9.61 5.32 -21.04
N GLU A 152 -10.28 5.95 -20.07
CA GLU A 152 -10.35 7.40 -19.88
C GLU A 152 -9.58 7.76 -18.62
N VAL A 153 -8.48 8.49 -18.76
CA VAL A 153 -7.75 9.05 -17.61
C VAL A 153 -8.46 10.31 -17.12
N ILE A 154 -8.93 10.30 -15.87
CA ILE A 154 -9.63 11.43 -15.24
C ILE A 154 -8.62 12.37 -14.60
N ASP A 155 -7.69 11.80 -13.83
CA ASP A 155 -6.60 12.51 -13.17
C ASP A 155 -5.40 11.56 -13.02
N LYS A 156 -4.37 11.99 -12.29
CA LYS A 156 -3.12 11.22 -12.09
C LYS A 156 -3.32 9.85 -11.45
N THR A 157 -4.38 9.70 -10.66
CA THR A 157 -4.64 8.50 -9.85
C THR A 157 -6.00 7.86 -10.13
N THR A 158 -6.76 8.42 -11.07
CA THR A 158 -8.12 7.97 -11.33
C THR A 158 -8.33 7.76 -12.83
N LEU A 159 -8.89 6.62 -13.18
CA LEU A 159 -9.26 6.29 -14.56
C LEU A 159 -10.60 5.57 -14.61
N LYS A 160 -11.27 5.65 -15.76
CA LYS A 160 -12.42 4.83 -16.10
C LYS A 160 -12.04 3.82 -17.16
N ILE A 161 -12.56 2.61 -17.02
CA ILE A 161 -12.45 1.56 -18.03
C ILE A 161 -13.84 1.29 -18.57
N HIS A 162 -14.01 1.49 -19.87
CA HIS A 162 -15.23 1.22 -20.60
C HIS A 162 -15.14 -0.14 -21.27
N LEU A 163 -16.18 -0.96 -21.15
CA LEU A 163 -16.25 -2.31 -21.71
C LEU A 163 -17.08 -2.33 -22.99
N ASN A 164 -16.76 -3.25 -23.90
CA ASN A 164 -17.55 -3.52 -25.10
C ASN A 164 -18.91 -4.17 -24.76
N ASN A 165 -18.94 -5.01 -23.74
CA ASN A 165 -20.12 -5.72 -23.25
C ASN A 165 -20.04 -5.83 -21.72
N PRO A 166 -21.17 -6.00 -21.03
CA PRO A 166 -21.17 -6.26 -19.60
C PRO A 166 -20.40 -7.57 -19.29
N VAL A 167 -19.45 -7.50 -18.37
CA VAL A 167 -18.66 -8.64 -17.93
C VAL A 167 -18.89 -8.84 -16.44
N SER A 168 -19.20 -10.09 -16.05
CA SER A 168 -19.24 -10.46 -14.64
C SER A 168 -17.81 -10.62 -14.12
N HIS A 169 -17.57 -10.11 -12.91
CA HIS A 169 -16.24 -10.24 -12.27
C HIS A 169 -15.08 -9.70 -13.11
N PHE A 170 -15.27 -8.53 -13.72
CA PHE A 170 -14.24 -7.87 -14.54
C PHE A 170 -12.92 -7.62 -13.78
N GLU A 171 -12.96 -7.59 -12.46
CA GLU A 171 -11.78 -7.45 -11.59
C GLU A 171 -10.72 -8.53 -11.87
N TYR A 172 -11.14 -9.74 -12.26
CA TYR A 172 -10.21 -10.80 -12.67
C TYR A 172 -9.45 -10.44 -13.95
N ASN A 173 -10.08 -9.72 -14.87
CA ASN A 173 -9.42 -9.26 -16.08
C ASN A 173 -8.38 -8.18 -15.76
N LEU A 174 -8.60 -7.41 -14.68
CA LEU A 174 -7.65 -6.42 -14.17
C LEU A 174 -6.49 -7.02 -13.38
N ALA A 175 -6.52 -8.32 -13.10
CA ALA A 175 -5.35 -9.07 -12.66
C ALA A 175 -4.33 -9.22 -13.80
N LEU A 176 -4.16 -8.12 -14.57
CA LEU A 176 -3.06 -7.93 -15.51
C LEU A 176 -1.78 -8.11 -14.71
N LYS A 177 -0.99 -9.10 -15.06
CA LYS A 177 0.16 -9.48 -14.23
C LYS A 177 1.12 -8.32 -14.00
N TRP A 178 1.18 -7.34 -14.90
CA TRP A 178 2.16 -6.27 -14.84
C TRP A 178 1.64 -4.99 -15.45
N ILE A 179 1.87 -3.88 -14.77
CA ILE A 179 1.73 -2.55 -15.36
C ILE A 179 3.10 -2.11 -15.87
N LEU A 180 3.13 -1.58 -17.07
CA LEU A 180 4.34 -1.10 -17.72
C LEU A 180 4.52 0.41 -17.53
N TRP A 181 5.77 0.81 -17.48
CA TRP A 181 6.15 2.21 -17.49
C TRP A 181 5.93 2.85 -18.88
N ASN A 182 5.30 4.02 -18.91
CA ASN A 182 4.90 4.74 -20.12
C ASN A 182 6.00 5.70 -20.65
N LYS A 183 7.28 5.49 -20.32
CA LYS A 183 8.37 6.39 -20.78
C LYS A 183 9.42 5.67 -21.59
#